data_3ddde074575dd0b7dc6f23f838746192
#
_entry.id   3ddde074575dd0b7dc6f23f838746192
#
_cell.length_a   1.000
_cell.length_b   1.000
_cell.length_c   1.000
_cell.angle_alpha   90.00
_cell.angle_beta   90.00
_cell.angle_gamma   90.00
#
_symmetry.space_group_name_H-M   'P 1'
#
loop_
_entity.id
_entity.type
_entity.pdbx_description
1 polymer ?
#
loop_
_entity_poly.entity_id
_entity_poly.type
_entity_poly.pdbx_seq_one_letter_code
_entity_poly.pdbx_strand_id
1 'polypeptide(L)'
;RLCHEIIENNSNCKDVVLIGIHNRGVPISQRIQNKIKELIGIDLQRGSLDITFHRDDYRERLVVPELMGTDINFSLDGKIVVLVDDVLYSGRTVRAALDELNSFGRASKVQLAVLVDRGHRELPIKPDYVGKNVPTHEGEHVDVTLKETDENDSVFLIRNRD
;
A
#
# COMPACT_ATOMS: atom_id res chain seq x y z
N ARG A 1 -1.26 0.65 15.86
CA ARG A 1 0.00 1.43 15.94
C ARG A 1 0.24 2.27 14.70
N LEU A 2 0.12 1.69 13.48
CA LEU A 2 0.24 2.46 12.22
C LEU A 2 -0.67 3.68 12.20
N CYS A 3 -1.91 3.53 12.62
CA CYS A 3 -2.89 4.61 12.64
C CYS A 3 -2.47 5.75 13.58
N HIS A 4 -1.95 5.43 14.74
CA HIS A 4 -1.44 6.44 15.68
C HIS A 4 -0.25 7.21 15.08
N GLU A 5 0.67 6.52 14.43
CA GLU A 5 1.82 7.15 13.77
C GLU A 5 1.39 8.07 12.62
N ILE A 6 0.42 7.65 11.81
CA ILE A 6 -0.13 8.48 10.73
C ILE A 6 -0.79 9.74 11.29
N ILE A 7 -1.56 9.62 12.36
CA ILE A 7 -2.21 10.75 13.02
C ILE A 7 -1.18 11.73 13.57
N GLU A 8 -0.17 11.24 14.28
CA GLU A 8 0.87 12.07 14.89
C GLU A 8 1.70 12.83 13.85
N ASN A 9 2.08 12.15 12.77
CA ASN A 9 2.95 12.74 11.74
C ASN A 9 2.23 13.69 10.79
N ASN A 10 0.91 13.77 10.82
CA ASN A 10 0.11 14.51 9.84
C ASN A 10 -0.88 15.51 10.47
N SER A 11 -0.55 16.10 11.59
CA SER A 11 -1.38 17.14 12.23
C SER A 11 -2.86 16.75 12.33
N ASN A 12 -3.14 15.59 12.94
CA ASN A 12 -4.48 15.02 13.05
C ASN A 12 -5.16 14.74 11.70
N CYS A 13 -4.35 14.30 10.73
CA CYS A 13 -4.81 13.89 9.40
C CYS A 13 -5.45 14.99 8.55
N LYS A 14 -5.11 16.25 8.79
CA LYS A 14 -5.51 17.33 7.89
C LYS A 14 -4.93 17.08 6.49
N ASP A 15 -5.79 17.11 5.49
CA ASP A 15 -5.44 16.88 4.07
C ASP A 15 -4.89 15.48 3.74
N VAL A 16 -4.98 14.52 4.65
CA VAL A 16 -4.57 13.13 4.40
C VAL A 16 -5.63 12.38 3.60
N VAL A 17 -5.19 11.67 2.57
CA VAL A 17 -5.99 10.69 1.84
C VAL A 17 -5.25 9.35 1.80
N LEU A 18 -6.00 8.25 1.83
CA LEU A 18 -5.47 6.90 1.79
C LEU A 18 -5.64 6.31 0.40
N ILE A 19 -4.59 5.75 -0.16
CA ILE A 19 -4.64 5.03 -1.44
C ILE A 19 -4.10 3.62 -1.23
N GLY A 20 -4.99 2.63 -1.28
CA GLY A 20 -4.62 1.23 -1.19
C GLY A 20 -4.17 0.66 -2.52
N ILE A 21 -3.03 -0.02 -2.54
CA ILE A 21 -2.53 -0.71 -3.73
C ILE A 21 -3.17 -2.09 -3.79
N HIS A 22 -3.77 -2.43 -4.94
CA HIS A 22 -4.35 -3.75 -5.17
C HIS A 22 -3.27 -4.85 -5.12
N ASN A 23 -3.57 -6.00 -4.49
CA ASN A 23 -4.91 -6.36 -3.98
C ASN A 23 -5.08 -6.07 -2.49
N ARG A 24 -4.14 -6.49 -1.63
CA ARG A 24 -4.31 -6.48 -0.17
C ARG A 24 -4.10 -5.11 0.48
N GLY A 25 -3.45 -4.18 -0.21
CA GLY A 25 -3.38 -2.80 0.26
C GLY A 25 -4.75 -2.13 0.37
N VAL A 26 -5.73 -2.55 -0.44
CA VAL A 26 -7.09 -1.99 -0.42
C VAL A 26 -7.82 -2.32 0.88
N PRO A 27 -7.98 -3.58 1.31
CA PRO A 27 -8.61 -3.88 2.60
C PRO A 27 -7.82 -3.34 3.79
N ILE A 28 -6.48 -3.30 3.72
CA ILE A 28 -5.67 -2.69 4.79
C ILE A 28 -5.97 -1.19 4.89
N SER A 29 -6.06 -0.48 3.76
CA SER A 29 -6.43 0.95 3.75
C SER A 29 -7.83 1.18 4.33
N GLN A 30 -8.76 0.28 4.08
CA GLN A 30 -10.11 0.34 4.66
C GLN A 30 -10.06 0.19 6.19
N ARG A 31 -9.26 -0.74 6.69
CA ARG A 31 -9.07 -0.91 8.14
C ARG A 31 -8.43 0.31 8.79
N ILE A 32 -7.45 0.93 8.12
CA ILE A 32 -6.82 2.17 8.58
C ILE A 32 -7.84 3.30 8.64
N GLN A 33 -8.64 3.49 7.59
CA GLN A 33 -9.70 4.49 7.55
C GLN A 33 -10.68 4.33 8.72
N ASN A 34 -11.15 3.10 8.94
CA ASN A 34 -12.08 2.80 10.03
C ASN A 34 -11.45 3.08 11.40
N LYS A 35 -10.20 2.70 11.59
CA LYS A 35 -9.50 2.90 12.87
C LYS A 35 -9.23 4.38 13.16
N ILE A 36 -8.83 5.15 12.17
CA ILE A 36 -8.63 6.60 12.33
C ILE A 36 -9.95 7.30 12.65
N LYS A 37 -11.03 6.90 11.99
CA LYS A 37 -12.37 7.42 12.31
C LYS A 37 -12.77 7.12 13.75
N GLU A 38 -12.50 5.91 14.23
CA GLU A 38 -12.73 5.50 15.61
C GLU A 38 -11.89 6.33 16.60
N LEU A 39 -10.61 6.60 16.27
CA LEU A 39 -9.68 7.27 17.18
C LEU A 39 -9.90 8.79 17.27
N ILE A 40 -10.16 9.46 16.16
CA ILE A 40 -10.23 10.94 16.09
C ILE A 40 -11.49 11.49 15.41
N GLY A 41 -12.42 10.63 14.98
CA GLY A 41 -13.69 11.05 14.39
C GLY A 41 -13.60 11.60 12.97
N ILE A 42 -12.46 11.48 12.30
CA ILE A 42 -12.26 11.95 10.93
C ILE A 42 -12.42 10.80 9.95
N ASP A 43 -13.28 10.99 8.95
CA ASP A 43 -13.51 10.05 7.87
C ASP A 43 -12.65 10.45 6.66
N LEU A 44 -11.49 9.81 6.51
CA LEU A 44 -10.54 10.13 5.45
C LEU A 44 -11.08 9.70 4.09
N GLN A 45 -10.82 10.49 3.05
CA GLN A 45 -10.99 10.03 1.67
C GLN A 45 -10.06 8.85 1.40
N ARG A 46 -10.57 7.87 0.69
CA ARG A 46 -9.84 6.66 0.34
C ARG A 46 -10.08 6.30 -1.12
N GLY A 47 -9.01 5.93 -1.79
CA GLY A 47 -9.06 5.38 -3.13
C GLY A 47 -8.27 4.08 -3.22
N SER A 48 -8.31 3.50 -4.40
CA SER A 48 -7.56 2.28 -4.73
C SER A 48 -6.80 2.45 -6.04
N LEU A 49 -5.67 1.81 -6.14
CA LEU A 49 -4.77 1.90 -7.26
C LEU A 49 -4.41 0.52 -7.77
N ASP A 50 -4.68 0.26 -9.03
CA ASP A 50 -4.26 -0.95 -9.72
C ASP A 50 -3.05 -0.64 -10.59
N ILE A 51 -1.92 -1.26 -10.28
CA ILE A 51 -0.65 -1.07 -10.98
C ILE A 51 -0.27 -2.25 -11.88
N THR A 52 -1.23 -3.10 -12.23
CA THR A 52 -0.99 -4.33 -13.01
C THR A 52 -0.26 -4.04 -14.33
N PHE A 53 -0.50 -2.89 -14.95
CA PHE A 53 0.18 -2.45 -16.17
C PHE A 53 1.67 -2.13 -16.01
N HIS A 54 2.12 -1.83 -14.79
CA HIS A 54 3.48 -1.37 -14.50
C HIS A 54 4.35 -2.47 -13.90
N ARG A 55 3.80 -3.71 -13.74
CA ARG A 55 4.56 -4.84 -13.25
C ARG A 55 5.41 -5.43 -14.36
N ASP A 56 6.63 -5.84 -14.04
CA ASP A 56 7.58 -6.42 -14.99
C ASP A 56 7.06 -7.75 -15.60
N ASP A 57 6.20 -8.47 -14.90
CA ASP A 57 5.53 -9.68 -15.36
C ASP A 57 4.40 -9.44 -16.38
N TYR A 58 4.02 -8.19 -16.60
CA TYR A 58 2.98 -7.80 -17.55
C TYR A 58 3.27 -8.25 -18.98
N ARG A 59 4.54 -8.22 -19.37
CA ARG A 59 4.98 -8.56 -20.75
C ARG A 59 4.72 -10.01 -21.14
N GLU A 60 4.50 -10.90 -20.18
CA GLU A 60 4.26 -12.33 -20.40
C GLU A 60 2.77 -12.66 -20.54
N ARG A 61 1.87 -11.73 -20.25
CA ARG A 61 0.44 -11.95 -20.34
C ARG A 61 -0.16 -11.24 -21.55
N LEU A 62 -0.52 -12.02 -22.56
CA LEU A 62 -1.22 -11.55 -23.78
C LEU A 62 -2.68 -11.13 -23.56
N VAL A 63 -3.09 -10.87 -22.34
CA VAL A 63 -4.45 -10.43 -22.00
C VAL A 63 -4.41 -8.93 -21.86
N VAL A 64 -5.31 -8.21 -22.56
CA VAL A 64 -5.52 -6.78 -22.36
C VAL A 64 -5.93 -6.58 -20.90
N PRO A 65 -5.08 -6.00 -20.05
CA PRO A 65 -5.44 -5.81 -18.66
C PRO A 65 -6.54 -4.77 -18.59
N GLU A 66 -7.64 -5.14 -18.04
CA GLU A 66 -8.61 -4.18 -17.59
C GLU A 66 -8.03 -3.48 -16.35
N LEU A 67 -8.08 -2.15 -16.31
CA LEU A 67 -7.77 -1.36 -15.12
C LEU A 67 -8.87 -1.58 -14.07
N MET A 68 -9.01 -2.81 -13.62
CA MET A 68 -10.14 -3.29 -12.83
C MET A 68 -10.11 -2.86 -11.38
N GLY A 69 -9.30 -1.95 -10.98
CA GLY A 69 -9.20 -1.67 -9.56
C GLY A 69 -8.81 -0.25 -9.21
N THR A 70 -8.44 0.57 -10.19
CA THR A 70 -8.13 1.98 -9.92
C THR A 70 -9.42 2.75 -9.75
N ASP A 71 -9.62 3.28 -8.54
CA ASP A 71 -10.77 4.08 -8.17
C ASP A 71 -10.30 5.24 -7.31
N ILE A 72 -9.95 6.34 -7.97
CA ILE A 72 -9.58 7.60 -7.35
C ILE A 72 -10.44 8.68 -8.00
N ASN A 73 -11.55 9.02 -7.38
CA ASN A 73 -12.55 9.93 -7.90
C ASN A 73 -12.48 11.32 -7.26
N PHE A 74 -11.32 11.71 -6.78
CA PHE A 74 -11.03 13.02 -6.22
C PHE A 74 -9.64 13.48 -6.66
N SER A 75 -9.39 14.80 -6.61
CA SER A 75 -8.07 15.33 -6.92
C SER A 75 -7.10 15.13 -5.77
N LEU A 76 -5.86 14.76 -6.09
CA LEU A 76 -4.77 14.67 -5.12
C LEU A 76 -4.03 16.00 -4.92
N ASP A 77 -4.43 17.06 -5.62
CA ASP A 77 -3.76 18.37 -5.52
C ASP A 77 -3.71 18.87 -4.07
N GLY A 78 -2.50 19.13 -3.59
CA GLY A 78 -2.25 19.62 -2.23
C GLY A 78 -2.50 18.62 -1.12
N LYS A 79 -2.87 17.39 -1.45
CA LYS A 79 -3.14 16.34 -0.46
C LYS A 79 -1.86 15.65 0.01
N ILE A 80 -1.92 15.11 1.22
CA ILE A 80 -0.93 14.18 1.74
C ILE A 80 -1.45 12.77 1.43
N VAL A 81 -0.81 12.09 0.48
CA VAL A 81 -1.20 10.74 0.07
C VAL A 81 -0.44 9.74 0.93
N VAL A 82 -1.15 8.87 1.62
CA VAL A 82 -0.58 7.69 2.26
C VAL A 82 -0.89 6.49 1.38
N LEU A 83 0.14 6.00 0.68
CA LEU A 83 0.07 4.73 -0.05
C LEU A 83 0.10 3.57 0.93
N VAL A 84 -0.79 2.61 0.74
CA VAL A 84 -0.92 1.45 1.63
C VAL A 84 -0.72 0.17 0.85
N ASP A 85 0.19 -0.67 1.30
CA ASP A 85 0.42 -2.00 0.74
C ASP A 85 0.63 -3.04 1.86
N ASP A 86 0.59 -4.31 1.51
CA ASP A 86 0.79 -5.41 2.46
C ASP A 86 2.27 -5.66 2.73
N VAL A 87 3.05 -5.96 1.71
CA VAL A 87 4.47 -6.34 1.82
C VAL A 87 5.35 -5.44 0.96
N LEU A 88 6.37 -4.88 1.57
CA LEU A 88 7.41 -4.13 0.88
C LEU A 88 8.63 -5.03 0.67
N TYR A 89 9.04 -5.15 -0.59
CA TYR A 89 10.16 -5.97 -1.03
C TYR A 89 11.17 -5.12 -1.82
N SER A 90 11.19 -5.22 -3.15
CA SER A 90 12.15 -4.51 -4.01
C SER A 90 11.91 -2.99 -4.08
N GLY A 91 10.70 -2.54 -3.87
CA GLY A 91 10.25 -1.17 -4.05
C GLY A 91 9.65 -0.89 -5.45
N ARG A 92 9.64 -1.87 -6.34
CA ARG A 92 9.16 -1.68 -7.73
C ARG A 92 7.66 -1.43 -7.80
N THR A 93 6.88 -2.08 -6.96
CA THR A 93 5.44 -1.83 -6.83
C THR A 93 5.15 -0.39 -6.42
N VAL A 94 5.89 0.11 -5.44
CA VAL A 94 5.75 1.49 -4.95
C VAL A 94 6.15 2.50 -6.03
N ARG A 95 7.23 2.25 -6.75
CA ARG A 95 7.64 3.11 -7.87
C ARG A 95 6.54 3.22 -8.92
N ALA A 96 5.97 2.09 -9.33
CA ALA A 96 4.87 2.08 -10.29
C ALA A 96 3.65 2.86 -9.77
N ALA A 97 3.34 2.72 -8.49
CA ALA A 97 2.27 3.48 -7.84
C ALA A 97 2.55 5.00 -7.86
N LEU A 98 3.77 5.40 -7.56
CA LEU A 98 4.16 6.82 -7.61
C LEU A 98 3.99 7.41 -9.01
N ASP A 99 4.37 6.68 -10.05
CA ASP A 99 4.19 7.11 -11.44
C ASP A 99 2.70 7.27 -11.79
N GLU A 100 1.86 6.34 -11.38
CA GLU A 100 0.42 6.36 -11.66
C GLU A 100 -0.31 7.49 -10.91
N LEU A 101 0.10 7.82 -9.70
CA LEU A 101 -0.51 8.90 -8.91
C LEU A 101 -0.49 10.25 -9.63
N ASN A 102 0.50 10.51 -10.47
CA ASN A 102 0.65 11.77 -11.20
C ASN A 102 -0.56 12.06 -12.12
N SER A 103 -1.29 11.03 -12.55
CA SER A 103 -2.49 11.18 -13.37
C SER A 103 -3.69 11.76 -12.59
N PHE A 104 -3.64 11.80 -11.27
CA PHE A 104 -4.74 12.21 -10.39
C PHE A 104 -4.51 13.54 -9.69
N GLY A 105 -3.38 14.19 -9.96
CA GLY A 105 -3.03 15.48 -9.38
C GLY A 105 -1.63 15.49 -8.78
N ARG A 106 -1.25 16.65 -8.27
CA ARG A 106 0.04 16.83 -7.60
C ARG A 106 -0.14 16.84 -6.09
N ALA A 107 0.13 15.71 -5.47
CA ALA A 107 0.15 15.62 -4.01
C ALA A 107 1.23 16.57 -3.43
N SER A 108 0.96 17.15 -2.27
CA SER A 108 1.97 17.93 -1.54
C SER A 108 3.07 17.02 -0.99
N LYS A 109 2.69 15.79 -0.67
CA LYS A 109 3.57 14.78 -0.07
C LYS A 109 2.99 13.39 -0.31
N VAL A 110 3.85 12.39 -0.52
CA VAL A 110 3.46 10.98 -0.56
C VAL A 110 4.21 10.24 0.54
N GLN A 111 3.49 9.51 1.35
CA GLN A 111 4.01 8.65 2.41
C GLN A 111 3.66 7.19 2.08
N LEU A 112 4.41 6.25 2.63
CA LEU A 112 4.22 4.83 2.42
C LEU A 112 3.99 4.12 3.75
N ALA A 113 2.86 3.40 3.84
CA ALA A 113 2.51 2.53 4.95
C ALA A 113 2.46 1.09 4.46
N VAL A 114 3.21 0.19 5.10
CA VAL A 114 3.22 -1.23 4.77
C VAL A 114 3.00 -2.05 6.03
N LEU A 115 2.30 -3.18 5.88
CA LEU A 115 2.10 -4.10 6.99
C LEU A 115 3.40 -4.79 7.36
N VAL A 116 4.15 -5.25 6.37
CA VAL A 116 5.42 -5.95 6.54
C VAL A 116 6.48 -5.39 5.60
N ASP A 117 7.66 -5.11 6.16
CA ASP A 117 8.87 -4.85 5.39
C ASP A 117 9.78 -6.08 5.48
N ARG A 118 10.01 -6.74 4.35
CA ARG A 118 10.84 -7.96 4.30
C ARG A 118 12.28 -7.74 3.89
N GLY A 119 12.67 -6.49 3.57
CA GLY A 119 14.00 -6.16 3.09
C GLY A 119 14.21 -6.47 1.60
N HIS A 120 15.45 -6.50 1.16
CA HIS A 120 15.90 -6.78 -0.22
C HIS A 120 15.46 -5.73 -1.25
N ARG A 121 15.64 -4.44 -0.93
CA ARG A 121 15.37 -3.34 -1.87
C ARG A 121 16.24 -3.45 -3.12
N GLU A 122 15.63 -3.13 -4.25
CA GLU A 122 16.31 -2.87 -5.52
C GLU A 122 16.25 -1.38 -5.87
N LEU A 123 15.33 -0.63 -5.27
CA LEU A 123 15.15 0.81 -5.45
C LEU A 123 15.27 1.53 -4.10
N PRO A 124 15.66 2.81 -4.07
CA PRO A 124 15.81 3.59 -2.84
C PRO A 124 14.45 4.02 -2.29
N ILE A 125 13.63 3.07 -1.92
CA ILE A 125 12.29 3.26 -1.34
C ILE A 125 12.35 2.90 0.14
N LYS A 126 11.83 3.80 0.97
CA LYS A 126 11.75 3.61 2.41
C LYS A 126 10.31 3.81 2.87
N PRO A 127 9.74 2.91 3.69
CA PRO A 127 8.43 3.12 4.26
C PRO A 127 8.48 4.15 5.39
N ASP A 128 7.43 4.95 5.50
CA ASP A 128 7.26 5.89 6.62
C ASP A 128 6.63 5.18 7.83
N TYR A 129 5.78 4.20 7.56
CA TYR A 129 5.06 3.43 8.57
C TYR A 129 5.18 1.95 8.29
N VAL A 130 5.62 1.18 9.27
CA VAL A 130 5.83 -0.27 9.15
C VAL A 130 5.12 -0.98 10.28
N GLY A 131 4.30 -1.97 9.95
CA GLY A 131 3.69 -2.85 10.95
C GLY A 131 4.74 -3.72 11.62
N LYS A 132 5.50 -4.45 10.82
CA LYS A 132 6.57 -5.32 11.31
C LYS A 132 7.69 -5.47 10.28
N ASN A 133 8.93 -5.43 10.75
CA ASN A 133 10.10 -5.80 9.95
C ASN A 133 10.30 -7.32 10.07
N VAL A 134 10.33 -8.01 8.95
CA VAL A 134 10.56 -9.46 8.87
C VAL A 134 11.70 -9.71 7.88
N PRO A 135 12.95 -9.67 8.34
CA PRO A 135 14.09 -9.96 7.46
C PRO A 135 13.96 -11.35 6.85
N THR A 136 14.20 -11.45 5.56
CA THR A 136 14.12 -12.71 4.82
C THR A 136 15.49 -13.08 4.24
N HIS A 137 15.69 -14.39 4.03
CA HIS A 137 16.83 -14.93 3.30
C HIS A 137 16.47 -15.18 1.84
N GLU A 138 17.47 -15.48 1.03
CA GLU A 138 17.25 -15.88 -0.36
C GLU A 138 16.31 -17.11 -0.43
N GLY A 139 15.32 -17.07 -1.32
CA GLY A 139 14.31 -18.12 -1.44
C GLY A 139 13.18 -18.07 -0.42
N GLU A 140 13.21 -17.12 0.51
CA GLU A 140 12.10 -16.88 1.43
C GLU A 140 11.21 -15.76 0.92
N HIS A 141 9.92 -15.84 1.20
CA HIS A 141 8.97 -14.76 0.94
C HIS A 141 7.91 -14.66 2.04
N VAL A 142 7.20 -13.56 2.06
CA VAL A 142 6.16 -13.28 3.05
C VAL A 142 4.81 -13.25 2.37
N ASP A 143 3.87 -14.04 2.87
CA ASP A 143 2.47 -14.02 2.46
C ASP A 143 1.61 -13.39 3.56
N VAL A 144 0.76 -12.47 3.16
CA VAL A 144 -0.26 -11.86 4.00
C VAL A 144 -1.63 -12.37 3.55
N THR A 145 -2.42 -12.84 4.51
CA THR A 145 -3.82 -13.20 4.28
C THR A 145 -4.72 -12.28 5.11
N LEU A 146 -5.85 -11.91 4.55
CA LEU A 146 -6.82 -11.01 5.15
C LEU A 146 -8.23 -11.58 4.99
N LYS A 147 -9.07 -11.43 6.02
CA LYS A 147 -10.45 -11.94 5.99
C LYS A 147 -11.29 -11.43 4.82
N GLU A 148 -10.99 -10.23 4.31
CA GLU A 148 -11.69 -9.63 3.18
C GLU A 148 -11.46 -10.38 1.87
N THR A 149 -10.30 -11.05 1.72
CA THR A 149 -9.88 -11.75 0.49
C THR A 149 -9.54 -13.21 0.72
N ASP A 150 -9.30 -13.60 1.97
CA ASP A 150 -8.84 -14.92 2.39
C ASP A 150 -9.73 -15.43 3.54
N GLU A 151 -9.46 -16.62 4.06
CA GLU A 151 -10.26 -17.16 5.17
C GLU A 151 -9.91 -16.54 6.52
N ASN A 152 -8.63 -16.18 6.71
CA ASN A 152 -8.09 -15.72 7.98
C ASN A 152 -7.16 -14.52 7.81
N ASP A 153 -6.99 -13.77 8.89
CA ASP A 153 -5.92 -12.81 9.03
C ASP A 153 -4.65 -13.52 9.48
N SER A 154 -3.61 -13.49 8.66
CA SER A 154 -2.31 -14.05 9.06
C SER A 154 -1.17 -13.51 8.21
N VAL A 155 0.04 -13.71 8.71
CA VAL A 155 1.29 -13.42 8.01
C VAL A 155 2.17 -14.67 8.12
N PHE A 156 2.59 -15.19 6.98
CA PHE A 156 3.43 -16.38 6.88
C PHE A 156 4.78 -16.05 6.27
N LEU A 157 5.84 -16.56 6.88
CA LEU A 157 7.15 -16.67 6.25
C LEU A 157 7.22 -18.03 5.54
N ILE A 158 7.37 -17.99 4.21
CA ILE A 158 7.42 -19.19 3.38
C ILE A 158 8.85 -19.42 2.92
N ARG A 159 9.33 -20.64 3.12
CA ARG A 159 10.63 -21.08 2.63
C ARG A 159 10.41 -22.05 1.49
N ASN A 160 11.05 -21.81 0.36
CA ASN A 160 11.10 -22.82 -0.70
C ASN A 160 11.92 -24.00 -0.17
N ARG A 161 11.33 -25.19 -0.18
CA ARG A 161 12.10 -26.43 0.03
C ARG A 161 12.78 -26.73 -1.31
N ASP A 162 14.09 -26.77 -1.27
CA ASP A 162 14.87 -27.31 -2.39
C ASP A 162 14.48 -28.77 -2.67
#